data_55ae9168d5281955962a85681d58576b
#
_entry.id   55ae9168d5281955962a85681d58576b
#
_cell.length_a   1.000
_cell.length_b   1.000
_cell.length_c   1.000
_cell.angle_alpha   90.00
_cell.angle_beta   90.00
_cell.angle_gamma   90.00
#
_symmetry.space_group_name_H-M   'P 1'
#
loop_
_entity.id
_entity.type
_entity.pdbx_description
1 polymer ?
#
loop_
_entity_poly.entity_id
_entity_poly.type
_entity_poly.pdbx_seq_one_letter_code
_entity_poly.pdbx_strand_id
1 'polypeptide(L)'
;RTDHERAFQCLLRNRTARGGVLSEGAGLIRRGENGRGLKSRWYPKTLAKRIQIIANLKPQLQFHQLDAFEVIAKYVNRADTVFFIDPPYTQAARRLYKHWDIDHEKLFKLMRKAKGDVLMTYDDTKEVRTLAACNGFQVKRLSMRTTHHQEKKELMICRDFDWM
;
A
#
# COMPACT_ATOMS: atom_id res chain seq x y z
N ARG A 1 10.39 -19.68 18.08
CA ARG A 1 9.07 -19.03 17.99
C ARG A 1 8.27 -19.67 16.87
N THR A 2 7.05 -20.07 17.14
CA THR A 2 6.12 -20.59 16.13
C THR A 2 5.68 -19.50 15.14
N ASP A 3 5.11 -19.89 14.01
CA ASP A 3 4.57 -18.92 13.04
C ASP A 3 3.43 -18.09 13.63
N HIS A 4 2.62 -18.69 14.50
CA HIS A 4 1.56 -18.00 15.24
C HIS A 4 2.11 -16.91 16.16
N GLU A 5 3.17 -17.20 16.91
CA GLU A 5 3.82 -16.20 17.77
C GLU A 5 4.41 -15.07 16.95
N ARG A 6 5.06 -15.37 15.82
CA ARG A 6 5.60 -14.34 14.91
C ARG A 6 4.50 -13.47 14.33
N ALA A 7 3.41 -14.06 13.85
CA ALA A 7 2.27 -13.35 13.32
C ALA A 7 1.61 -12.45 14.37
N PHE A 8 1.42 -12.95 15.60
CA PHE A 8 0.89 -12.19 16.71
C PHE A 8 1.78 -11.01 17.07
N GLN A 9 3.10 -11.20 17.16
CA GLN A 9 4.06 -10.12 17.42
C GLN A 9 4.04 -9.05 16.33
N CYS A 10 3.94 -9.44 15.06
CA CYS A 10 3.80 -8.51 13.96
C CYS A 10 2.50 -7.70 14.05
N LEU A 11 1.37 -8.35 14.33
CA LEU A 11 0.08 -7.70 14.55
C LEU A 11 0.14 -6.73 15.73
N LEU A 12 0.68 -7.17 16.86
CA LEU A 12 0.84 -6.34 18.06
C LEU A 12 1.68 -5.10 17.76
N ARG A 13 2.82 -5.27 17.11
CA ARG A 13 3.70 -4.16 16.72
C ARG A 13 2.98 -3.17 15.79
N ASN A 14 2.29 -3.65 14.75
CA ASN A 14 1.51 -2.81 13.87
C ASN A 14 0.44 -2.00 14.62
N ARG A 15 -0.21 -2.58 15.62
CA ARG A 15 -1.28 -1.92 16.38
C ARG A 15 -0.78 -0.98 17.46
N THR A 16 0.41 -1.16 17.96
CA THR A 16 1.01 -0.33 19.02
C THR A 16 2.02 0.68 18.50
N ALA A 17 2.58 0.48 17.32
CA ALA A 17 3.49 1.42 16.70
C ALA A 17 2.77 2.68 16.19
N ARG A 18 3.45 3.83 16.30
CA ARG A 18 2.97 5.11 15.77
C ARG A 18 2.79 5.02 14.25
N GLY A 19 1.61 5.38 13.78
CA GLY A 19 1.26 5.27 12.35
C GLY A 19 1.12 3.84 11.82
N GLY A 20 1.24 2.80 12.66
CA GLY A 20 1.21 1.40 12.21
C GLY A 20 2.48 0.95 11.49
N VAL A 21 3.54 1.72 11.58
CA VAL A 21 4.82 1.47 10.92
C VAL A 21 5.54 0.29 11.59
N LEU A 22 6.00 -0.66 10.79
CA LEU A 22 6.73 -1.86 11.27
C LEU A 22 8.26 -1.69 11.22
N SER A 23 8.76 -0.58 10.68
CA SER A 23 10.20 -0.29 10.61
C SER A 23 10.86 -0.26 12.00
N GLU A 24 12.12 -0.60 12.04
CA GLU A 24 12.95 -0.45 13.24
C GLU A 24 12.98 1.01 13.66
N GLY A 25 12.84 1.27 14.96
CA GLY A 25 12.81 2.65 15.49
C GLY A 25 11.43 3.31 15.51
N ALA A 26 10.39 2.69 14.94
CA ALA A 26 9.03 3.20 15.10
C ALA A 26 8.63 3.22 16.58
N GLY A 27 8.40 4.43 17.11
CA GLY A 27 7.98 4.62 18.50
C GLY A 27 6.55 4.13 18.75
N LEU A 28 6.22 3.92 20.03
CA LEU A 28 4.88 3.54 20.43
C LEU A 28 3.89 4.72 20.32
N ILE A 29 2.61 4.38 20.16
CA ILE A 29 1.52 5.34 20.26
C ILE A 29 1.51 5.93 21.67
N ARG A 30 1.62 7.26 21.78
CA ARG A 30 1.61 7.97 23.08
C ARG A 30 0.19 8.33 23.50
N ARG A 31 -0.50 9.15 22.73
CA ARG A 31 -1.86 9.63 23.04
C ARG A 31 -2.95 8.78 22.44
N GLY A 32 -2.74 8.30 21.19
CA GLY A 32 -3.76 7.57 20.44
C GLY A 32 -5.00 8.43 20.11
N GLU A 33 -6.00 7.81 19.49
CA GLU A 33 -7.27 8.46 19.20
C GLU A 33 -8.05 8.67 20.50
N ASN A 34 -8.62 9.85 20.68
CA ASN A 34 -9.42 10.22 21.85
C ASN A 34 -8.72 9.95 23.21
N GLY A 35 -7.41 10.08 23.28
CA GLY A 35 -6.65 9.89 24.52
C GLY A 35 -6.52 8.44 25.00
N ARG A 36 -6.94 7.45 24.22
CA ARG A 36 -6.95 6.03 24.62
C ARG A 36 -5.55 5.37 24.61
N GLY A 37 -4.51 6.11 24.23
CA GLY A 37 -3.14 5.58 24.17
C GLY A 37 -3.01 4.36 23.27
N LEU A 38 -2.31 3.32 23.73
CA LEU A 38 -2.12 2.07 22.98
C LEU A 38 -3.42 1.36 22.62
N LYS A 39 -4.48 1.51 23.45
CA LYS A 39 -5.79 0.88 23.21
C LYS A 39 -6.54 1.51 22.02
N SER A 40 -6.15 2.67 21.54
CA SER A 40 -6.83 3.37 20.44
C SER A 40 -6.93 2.56 19.15
N ARG A 41 -5.99 1.64 18.93
CA ARG A 41 -5.94 0.78 17.74
C ARG A 41 -6.12 -0.72 18.04
N TRP A 42 -6.42 -1.07 19.29
CA TRP A 42 -6.60 -2.45 19.73
C TRP A 42 -8.08 -2.81 19.84
N TYR A 43 -8.60 -3.44 18.79
CA TYR A 43 -10.00 -3.88 18.69
C TYR A 43 -10.02 -5.41 18.52
N PRO A 44 -9.84 -6.21 19.59
CA PRO A 44 -9.59 -7.65 19.48
C PRO A 44 -10.72 -8.41 18.77
N LYS A 45 -11.98 -8.09 19.06
CA LYS A 45 -13.13 -8.73 18.39
C LYS A 45 -13.14 -8.46 16.88
N THR A 46 -12.91 -7.21 16.47
CA THR A 46 -12.86 -6.83 15.04
C THR A 46 -11.66 -7.44 14.35
N LEU A 47 -10.50 -7.47 15.01
CA LEU A 47 -9.29 -8.09 14.48
C LEU A 47 -9.47 -9.59 14.29
N ALA A 48 -10.03 -10.29 15.28
CA ALA A 48 -10.32 -11.72 15.19
C ALA A 48 -11.26 -12.02 14.01
N LYS A 49 -12.34 -11.25 13.85
CA LYS A 49 -13.27 -11.39 12.73
C LYS A 49 -12.57 -11.19 11.37
N ARG A 50 -11.70 -10.18 11.25
CA ARG A 50 -10.94 -9.93 10.01
C ARG A 50 -9.96 -11.06 9.70
N ILE A 51 -9.26 -11.57 10.72
CA ILE A 51 -8.35 -12.72 10.58
C ILE A 51 -9.14 -13.95 10.09
N GLN A 52 -10.31 -14.21 10.65
CA GLN A 52 -11.17 -15.32 10.22
C GLN A 52 -11.62 -15.17 8.77
N ILE A 53 -12.01 -13.96 8.33
CA ILE A 53 -12.37 -13.68 6.93
C ILE A 53 -11.17 -13.98 6.01
N ILE A 54 -9.97 -13.49 6.35
CA ILE A 54 -8.75 -13.73 5.57
C ILE A 54 -8.43 -15.23 5.54
N ALA A 55 -8.59 -15.94 6.66
CA ALA A 55 -8.36 -17.38 6.73
C ALA A 55 -9.30 -18.16 5.78
N ASN A 56 -10.56 -17.74 5.70
CA ASN A 56 -11.54 -18.35 4.79
C ASN A 56 -11.22 -18.06 3.30
N LEU A 57 -10.59 -16.92 3.02
CA LEU A 57 -10.15 -16.55 1.67
C LEU A 57 -8.79 -17.16 1.29
N LYS A 58 -8.10 -17.83 2.23
CA LYS A 58 -6.75 -18.38 2.01
C LYS A 58 -6.58 -19.15 0.69
N PRO A 59 -7.53 -20.00 0.25
CA PRO A 59 -7.40 -20.72 -1.03
C PRO A 59 -7.32 -19.80 -2.26
N GLN A 60 -7.80 -18.55 -2.14
CA GLN A 60 -7.82 -17.54 -3.20
C GLN A 60 -6.67 -16.55 -3.08
N LEU A 61 -5.84 -16.63 -2.02
CA LEU A 61 -4.78 -15.69 -1.72
C LEU A 61 -3.41 -16.34 -1.95
N GLN A 62 -2.55 -15.64 -2.68
CA GLN A 62 -1.14 -15.98 -2.81
C GLN A 62 -0.29 -14.82 -2.31
N PHE A 63 0.60 -15.10 -1.38
CA PHE A 63 1.55 -14.12 -0.87
C PHE A 63 2.94 -14.41 -1.45
N HIS A 64 3.57 -13.39 -2.03
CA HIS A 64 4.91 -13.46 -2.56
C HIS A 64 5.82 -12.46 -1.84
N GLN A 65 6.86 -12.96 -1.17
CA GLN A 65 7.92 -12.13 -0.60
C GLN A 65 9.06 -12.03 -1.62
N LEU A 66 8.83 -11.27 -2.68
CA LEU A 66 9.73 -11.11 -3.82
C LEU A 66 9.84 -9.62 -4.20
N ASP A 67 10.77 -9.29 -5.07
CA ASP A 67 10.78 -8.02 -5.75
C ASP A 67 9.50 -7.86 -6.59
N ALA A 68 8.85 -6.70 -6.49
CA ALA A 68 7.60 -6.45 -7.19
C ALA A 68 7.77 -6.53 -8.72
N PHE A 69 8.92 -6.12 -9.26
CA PHE A 69 9.20 -6.22 -10.69
C PHE A 69 9.24 -7.66 -11.18
N GLU A 70 9.73 -8.60 -10.37
CA GLU A 70 9.73 -10.04 -10.71
C GLU A 70 8.29 -10.57 -10.76
N VAL A 71 7.44 -10.18 -9.80
CA VAL A 71 6.04 -10.60 -9.77
C VAL A 71 5.28 -10.01 -10.96
N ILE A 72 5.44 -8.72 -11.22
CA ILE A 72 4.78 -8.04 -12.34
C ILE A 72 5.18 -8.68 -13.67
N ALA A 73 6.46 -9.00 -13.86
CA ALA A 73 6.96 -9.61 -15.09
C ALA A 73 6.26 -10.94 -15.44
N LYS A 74 5.82 -11.71 -14.45
CA LYS A 74 5.08 -12.97 -14.66
C LYS A 74 3.68 -12.74 -15.22
N TYR A 75 3.05 -11.60 -14.90
CA TYR A 75 1.65 -11.35 -15.19
C TYR A 75 1.42 -10.24 -16.22
N VAL A 76 2.44 -9.46 -16.59
CA VAL A 76 2.33 -8.27 -17.45
C VAL A 76 1.70 -8.55 -18.81
N ASN A 77 1.86 -9.76 -19.33
CA ASN A 77 1.30 -10.19 -20.63
C ASN A 77 -0.09 -10.82 -20.54
N ARG A 78 -0.69 -10.91 -19.36
CA ARG A 78 -2.01 -11.50 -19.15
C ARG A 78 -3.09 -10.41 -19.20
N ALA A 79 -4.04 -10.55 -20.12
CA ALA A 79 -5.15 -9.60 -20.26
C ALA A 79 -6.21 -9.71 -19.14
N ASP A 80 -6.26 -10.86 -18.46
CA ASP A 80 -7.17 -11.16 -17.36
C ASP A 80 -6.61 -10.74 -15.98
N THR A 81 -5.60 -9.89 -15.95
CA THR A 81 -4.95 -9.41 -14.73
C THR A 81 -5.31 -7.97 -14.46
N VAL A 82 -5.62 -7.67 -13.20
CA VAL A 82 -5.73 -6.29 -12.70
C VAL A 82 -4.52 -6.02 -11.81
N PHE A 83 -3.76 -5.00 -12.13
CA PHE A 83 -2.64 -4.52 -11.30
C PHE A 83 -3.12 -3.39 -10.42
N PHE A 84 -3.15 -3.61 -9.11
CA PHE A 84 -3.27 -2.55 -8.12
C PHE A 84 -1.90 -2.30 -7.49
N ILE A 85 -1.31 -1.15 -7.75
CA ILE A 85 0.07 -0.81 -7.37
C ILE A 85 0.05 0.38 -6.40
N ASP A 86 0.43 0.14 -5.15
CA ASP A 86 0.64 1.17 -4.13
C ASP A 86 2.11 1.15 -3.69
N PRO A 87 3.01 1.78 -4.44
CA PRO A 87 4.44 1.72 -4.20
C PRO A 87 4.85 2.65 -3.06
N PRO A 88 6.07 2.52 -2.50
CA PRO A 88 6.65 3.56 -1.66
C PRO A 88 6.68 4.90 -2.41
N TYR A 89 6.08 5.95 -1.83
CA TYR A 89 5.96 7.26 -2.48
C TYR A 89 7.30 8.00 -2.57
N THR A 90 7.45 8.85 -3.60
CA THR A 90 8.70 9.52 -3.91
C THR A 90 9.28 10.37 -2.77
N GLN A 91 8.43 11.00 -1.96
CA GLN A 91 8.89 11.91 -0.90
C GLN A 91 8.84 11.31 0.52
N ALA A 92 7.83 10.51 0.84
CA ALA A 92 7.60 10.03 2.21
C ALA A 92 8.22 8.65 2.49
N ALA A 93 8.55 7.88 1.48
CA ALA A 93 8.91 6.47 1.58
C ALA A 93 10.17 6.21 2.41
N ARG A 94 11.18 7.05 2.29
CA ARG A 94 12.46 6.91 3.01
C ARG A 94 12.31 6.79 4.53
N ARG A 95 11.28 7.42 5.11
CA ARG A 95 11.02 7.38 6.56
C ARG A 95 10.19 6.19 7.01
N LEU A 96 9.48 5.55 6.06
CA LEU A 96 8.43 4.58 6.38
C LEU A 96 8.83 3.16 6.03
N TYR A 97 9.68 2.97 5.02
CA TYR A 97 9.96 1.66 4.45
C TYR A 97 11.46 1.35 4.44
N LYS A 98 11.80 0.09 4.70
CA LYS A 98 13.17 -0.43 4.59
C LYS A 98 13.63 -0.48 3.12
N HIS A 99 12.71 -0.85 2.22
CA HIS A 99 12.90 -0.89 0.78
C HIS A 99 12.10 0.23 0.14
N TRP A 100 12.60 1.44 0.23
CA TRP A 100 11.91 2.66 -0.23
C TRP A 100 12.39 3.13 -1.61
N ASP A 101 13.58 2.72 -2.00
CA ASP A 101 14.22 3.14 -3.25
C ASP A 101 13.78 2.20 -4.37
N ILE A 102 12.81 2.64 -5.15
CA ILE A 102 12.34 1.94 -6.33
C ILE A 102 12.51 2.80 -7.57
N ASP A 103 12.77 2.14 -8.71
CA ASP A 103 12.81 2.79 -10.00
C ASP A 103 11.39 3.05 -10.51
N HIS A 104 10.86 4.24 -10.18
CA HIS A 104 9.50 4.65 -10.58
C HIS A 104 9.36 4.73 -12.09
N GLU A 105 10.39 5.20 -12.81
CA GLU A 105 10.37 5.30 -14.26
C GLU A 105 10.23 3.91 -14.91
N LYS A 106 11.01 2.94 -14.42
CA LYS A 106 10.91 1.54 -14.84
C LYS A 106 9.52 0.96 -14.54
N LEU A 107 8.93 1.28 -13.37
CA LEU A 107 7.60 0.83 -13.02
C LEU A 107 6.55 1.36 -13.99
N PHE A 108 6.54 2.65 -14.29
CA PHE A 108 5.61 3.24 -15.25
C PHE A 108 5.77 2.65 -16.66
N LYS A 109 7.00 2.48 -17.13
CA LYS A 109 7.30 1.83 -18.42
C LYS A 109 6.80 0.39 -18.48
N LEU A 110 6.91 -0.34 -17.37
CA LEU A 110 6.43 -1.72 -17.28
C LEU A 110 4.90 -1.77 -17.28
N MET A 111 4.24 -0.92 -16.49
CA MET A 111 2.78 -0.83 -16.44
C MET A 111 2.15 -0.37 -17.75
N ARG A 112 2.83 0.50 -18.51
CA ARG A 112 2.39 0.84 -19.87
C ARG A 112 2.28 -0.39 -20.77
N LYS A 113 3.16 -1.39 -20.60
CA LYS A 113 3.17 -2.63 -21.40
C LYS A 113 2.17 -3.67 -20.92
N ALA A 114 1.58 -3.52 -19.75
CA ALA A 114 0.63 -4.48 -19.20
C ALA A 114 -0.57 -4.65 -20.12
N LYS A 115 -0.97 -5.90 -20.40
CA LYS A 115 -2.15 -6.19 -21.22
C LYS A 115 -3.45 -6.09 -20.42
N GLY A 116 -3.41 -6.32 -19.13
CA GLY A 116 -4.54 -6.18 -18.23
C GLY A 116 -4.69 -4.75 -17.69
N ASP A 117 -5.63 -4.54 -16.80
CA ASP A 117 -5.92 -3.23 -16.24
C ASP A 117 -4.88 -2.81 -15.21
N VAL A 118 -4.66 -1.51 -15.10
CA VAL A 118 -3.67 -0.92 -14.19
C VAL A 118 -4.30 0.22 -13.41
N LEU A 119 -4.20 0.13 -12.09
CA LEU A 119 -4.50 1.21 -11.16
C LEU A 119 -3.30 1.42 -10.23
N MET A 120 -2.72 2.60 -10.25
CA MET A 120 -1.63 2.97 -9.34
C MET A 120 -2.07 4.11 -8.42
N THR A 121 -1.56 4.11 -7.19
CA THR A 121 -1.74 5.20 -6.23
C THR A 121 -0.40 5.85 -5.93
N TYR A 122 -0.38 7.18 -5.85
CA TYR A 122 0.83 7.96 -5.61
C TYR A 122 0.54 9.26 -4.86
N ASP A 123 1.58 9.86 -4.27
CA ASP A 123 1.54 11.25 -3.83
C ASP A 123 1.41 12.22 -5.02
N ASP A 124 0.73 13.35 -4.81
CA ASP A 124 0.51 14.35 -5.85
C ASP A 124 1.76 15.24 -6.02
N THR A 125 2.70 14.77 -6.82
CA THR A 125 3.93 15.49 -7.17
C THR A 125 4.02 15.79 -8.67
N LYS A 126 4.79 16.83 -9.03
CA LYS A 126 5.05 17.16 -10.43
C LYS A 126 5.75 16.00 -11.16
N GLU A 127 6.68 15.34 -10.48
CA GLU A 127 7.41 14.20 -11.00
C GLU A 127 6.47 13.06 -11.40
N VAL A 128 5.59 12.64 -10.49
CA VAL A 128 4.62 11.57 -10.74
C VAL A 128 3.66 11.92 -11.88
N ARG A 129 3.18 13.17 -11.92
CA ARG A 129 2.33 13.64 -13.03
C ARG A 129 3.06 13.58 -14.38
N THR A 130 4.34 13.94 -14.41
CA THR A 130 5.17 13.84 -15.61
C THR A 130 5.35 12.38 -16.03
N LEU A 131 5.67 11.48 -15.09
CA LEU A 131 5.79 10.05 -15.38
C LEU A 131 4.50 9.46 -15.95
N ALA A 132 3.35 9.82 -15.36
CA ALA A 132 2.05 9.37 -15.84
C ALA A 132 1.80 9.84 -17.28
N ALA A 133 1.96 11.13 -17.54
CA ALA A 133 1.75 11.72 -18.88
C ALA A 133 2.67 11.11 -19.94
N CYS A 134 3.97 10.96 -19.63
CA CYS A 134 4.95 10.38 -20.56
C CYS A 134 4.69 8.90 -20.88
N ASN A 135 3.94 8.20 -20.03
CA ASN A 135 3.60 6.79 -20.21
C ASN A 135 2.13 6.56 -20.65
N GLY A 136 1.38 7.64 -20.96
CA GLY A 136 0.02 7.53 -21.48
C GLY A 136 -1.03 7.20 -20.43
N PHE A 137 -0.77 7.50 -19.16
CA PHE A 137 -1.72 7.35 -18.07
C PHE A 137 -2.46 8.65 -17.77
N GLN A 138 -3.73 8.51 -17.46
CA GLN A 138 -4.55 9.58 -16.89
C GLN A 138 -4.36 9.64 -15.37
N VAL A 139 -4.57 10.82 -14.79
CA VAL A 139 -4.48 11.04 -13.35
C VAL A 139 -5.76 11.68 -12.82
N LYS A 140 -6.27 11.16 -11.71
CA LYS A 140 -7.39 11.73 -10.97
C LYS A 140 -6.96 11.97 -9.52
N ARG A 141 -7.22 13.16 -9.02
CA ARG A 141 -6.90 13.49 -7.63
C ARG A 141 -7.96 12.98 -6.69
N LEU A 142 -7.53 12.31 -5.63
CA LEU A 142 -8.36 11.93 -4.50
C LEU A 142 -7.99 12.78 -3.29
N SER A 143 -9.00 13.37 -2.66
CA SER A 143 -8.86 13.99 -1.35
C SER A 143 -9.14 12.95 -0.28
N MET A 144 -8.14 12.62 0.52
CA MET A 144 -8.28 11.74 1.67
C MET A 144 -8.12 12.53 2.96
N ARG A 145 -8.97 12.25 3.95
CA ARG A 145 -8.80 12.79 5.29
C ARG A 145 -7.93 11.84 6.11
N THR A 146 -6.81 12.35 6.62
CA THR A 146 -5.99 11.59 7.56
C THR A 146 -6.70 11.50 8.92
N THR A 147 -6.25 10.59 9.79
CA THR A 147 -6.71 10.47 11.18
C THR A 147 -6.53 11.75 12.01
N HIS A 148 -5.72 12.69 11.54
CA HIS A 148 -5.52 14.01 12.16
C HIS A 148 -6.31 15.12 11.47
N HIS A 149 -7.37 14.79 10.72
CA HIS A 149 -8.21 15.73 9.98
C HIS A 149 -7.46 16.60 8.95
N GLN A 150 -6.23 16.26 8.63
CA GLN A 150 -5.50 16.91 7.55
C GLN A 150 -5.95 16.31 6.21
N GLU A 151 -6.22 17.16 5.26
CA GLU A 151 -6.49 16.75 3.90
C GLU A 151 -5.18 16.32 3.23
N LYS A 152 -5.11 15.07 2.81
CA LYS A 152 -4.00 14.54 2.00
C LYS A 152 -4.52 14.34 0.59
N LYS A 153 -3.77 14.84 -0.39
CA LYS A 153 -4.09 14.65 -1.80
C LYS A 153 -3.24 13.51 -2.34
N GLU A 154 -3.90 12.53 -2.92
CA GLU A 154 -3.26 11.41 -3.60
C GLU A 154 -3.73 11.34 -5.04
N LEU A 155 -2.94 10.73 -5.89
CA LEU A 155 -3.28 10.48 -7.28
C LEU A 155 -3.74 9.04 -7.45
N MET A 156 -4.84 8.86 -8.15
CA MET A 156 -5.16 7.64 -8.87
C MET A 156 -4.65 7.78 -10.29
N ILE A 157 -3.99 6.74 -10.78
CA ILE A 157 -3.33 6.71 -12.08
C ILE A 157 -3.75 5.45 -12.79
N CYS A 158 -4.40 5.58 -13.94
CA CYS A 158 -4.83 4.46 -14.79
C CYS A 158 -4.81 4.87 -16.26
N ARG A 159 -5.13 3.95 -17.17
CA ARG A 159 -5.20 4.26 -18.60
C ARG A 159 -6.39 5.14 -18.94
N ASP A 160 -7.53 4.84 -18.36
CA ASP A 160 -8.78 5.60 -18.45
C ASP A 160 -9.54 5.49 -17.12
N PHE A 161 -10.58 6.29 -16.99
CA PHE A 161 -11.48 6.29 -15.84
C PHE A 161 -12.92 5.98 -16.21
N ASP A 162 -13.15 5.31 -17.33
CA ASP A 162 -14.50 5.04 -17.86
C ASP A 162 -15.29 4.05 -16.98
N TRP A 163 -14.58 3.36 -16.08
CA TRP A 163 -15.15 2.42 -15.12
C TRP A 163 -15.61 3.06 -13.78
N MET A 164 -15.47 4.38 -13.59
CA MET A 164 -15.79 5.09 -12.34
C MET A 164 -17.16 5.76 -12.34
#